data_fba2e060e5b48466c5cdbda2893edb9e
#
_entry.id   fba2e060e5b48466c5cdbda2893edb9e
#
_cell.length_a   1.000
_cell.length_b   1.000
_cell.length_c   1.000
_cell.angle_alpha   90.00
_cell.angle_beta   90.00
_cell.angle_gamma   90.00
#
_symmetry.space_group_name_H-M   'P 1'
#
loop_
_entity.id
_entity.type
_entity.pdbx_description
1 polymer ?
#
loop_
_entity_poly.entity_id
_entity_poly.type
_entity_poly.pdbx_seq_one_letter_code
_entity_poly.pdbx_strand_id
1 'polypeptide(L)'
;MTDPLSGEQILAGLAQAEIEFVVALPDIVTCDELLWPIERSQSFRLVNVCKEDEGVSICAGMSYAEKRALLLMQHTGFLDSINAIRVMGMDYQLPVVMMIGLQGIEKDCAPTDSKQNGVRIV
;
A
#
# COMPACT_ATOMS: atom_id res chain seq x y z
N MET A 1 26.37 -5.31 -3.12
CA MET A 1 25.10 -5.06 -2.38
C MET A 1 24.41 -3.89 -3.07
N THR A 2 23.23 -4.10 -3.54
CA THR A 2 22.40 -2.98 -4.04
C THR A 2 21.97 -2.17 -2.83
N ASP A 3 22.12 -0.85 -2.88
CA ASP A 3 21.57 0.02 -1.85
C ASP A 3 20.07 -0.23 -1.68
N PRO A 4 19.55 -0.13 -0.45
CA PRO A 4 18.11 -0.27 -0.24
C PRO A 4 17.37 0.78 -1.07
N LEU A 5 16.22 0.38 -1.61
CA LEU A 5 15.36 1.27 -2.38
C LEU A 5 14.90 2.45 -1.51
N SER A 6 15.14 3.67 -1.95
CA SER A 6 14.71 4.87 -1.22
C SER A 6 13.27 5.24 -1.55
N GLY A 7 12.59 5.94 -0.63
CA GLY A 7 11.26 6.48 -0.87
C GLY A 7 11.21 7.38 -2.12
N GLU A 8 12.23 8.19 -2.35
CA GLU A 8 12.33 9.05 -3.53
C GLU A 8 12.35 8.24 -4.84
N GLN A 9 13.10 7.13 -4.88
CA GLN A 9 13.12 6.24 -6.05
C GLN A 9 11.76 5.59 -6.29
N ILE A 10 11.06 5.20 -5.22
CA ILE A 10 9.71 4.65 -5.31
C ILE A 10 8.74 5.70 -5.87
N LEU A 11 8.77 6.93 -5.35
CA LEU A 11 7.91 8.02 -5.83
C LEU A 11 8.15 8.34 -7.31
N ALA A 12 9.41 8.35 -7.75
CA ALA A 12 9.76 8.53 -9.15
C ALA A 12 9.19 7.38 -10.01
N GLY A 13 9.27 6.14 -9.53
CA GLY A 13 8.67 4.97 -10.20
C GLY A 13 7.16 5.05 -10.30
N LEU A 14 6.47 5.49 -9.24
CA LEU A 14 5.02 5.70 -9.25
C LEU A 14 4.60 6.76 -10.26
N ALA A 15 5.35 7.86 -10.36
CA ALA A 15 5.11 8.91 -11.35
C ALA A 15 5.33 8.39 -12.78
N GLN A 16 6.37 7.60 -13.03
CA GLN A 16 6.61 6.95 -14.32
C GLN A 16 5.51 5.94 -14.69
N ALA A 17 4.93 5.26 -13.70
CA ALA A 17 3.79 4.37 -13.90
C ALA A 17 2.46 5.12 -14.06
N GLU A 18 2.50 6.45 -14.08
CA GLU A 18 1.33 7.32 -14.21
C GLU A 18 0.26 7.07 -13.14
N ILE A 19 0.68 6.75 -11.91
CA ILE A 19 -0.24 6.66 -10.77
C ILE A 19 -0.77 8.07 -10.48
N GLU A 20 -2.09 8.23 -10.53
CA GLU A 20 -2.78 9.50 -10.25
C GLU A 20 -3.20 9.60 -8.78
N PHE A 21 -3.67 8.49 -8.20
CA PHE A 21 -4.23 8.43 -6.86
C PHE A 21 -3.43 7.48 -5.98
N VAL A 22 -3.21 7.89 -4.75
CA VAL A 22 -2.72 7.00 -3.68
C VAL A 22 -3.78 6.95 -2.60
N VAL A 23 -4.29 5.76 -2.35
CA VAL A 23 -5.26 5.50 -1.28
C VAL A 23 -4.49 4.90 -0.11
N ALA A 24 -4.60 5.49 1.06
CA ALA A 24 -3.77 5.09 2.20
C ALA A 24 -4.43 5.37 3.54
N LEU A 25 -3.93 4.67 4.54
CA LEU A 25 -4.13 4.92 5.96
C LEU A 25 -2.74 5.12 6.57
N PRO A 26 -2.51 6.13 7.42
CA PRO A 26 -1.23 6.32 8.08
C PRO A 26 -0.81 5.09 8.89
N ASP A 27 0.39 4.59 8.63
CA ASP A 27 0.98 3.44 9.31
C ASP A 27 2.45 3.70 9.68
N ILE A 28 3.03 2.87 10.54
CA ILE A 28 4.40 3.07 11.03
C ILE A 28 5.49 2.59 10.05
N VAL A 29 5.14 1.99 8.94
CA VAL A 29 6.09 1.45 7.97
C VAL A 29 6.27 2.39 6.79
N THR A 30 5.17 2.94 6.28
CA THR A 30 5.16 3.67 5.00
C THR A 30 5.09 5.19 5.15
N CYS A 31 4.77 5.71 6.35
CA CYS A 31 4.51 7.14 6.55
C CYS A 31 5.69 8.04 6.17
N ASP A 32 6.87 7.80 6.75
CA ASP A 32 7.97 8.77 6.66
C ASP A 32 8.54 8.86 5.24
N GLU A 33 8.75 7.71 4.61
CA GLU A 33 9.41 7.63 3.30
C GLU A 33 8.44 7.80 2.12
N LEU A 34 7.15 7.55 2.31
CA LEU A 34 6.18 7.56 1.22
C LEU A 34 4.97 8.46 1.48
N LEU A 35 4.21 8.22 2.53
CA LEU A 35 2.91 8.86 2.71
C LEU A 35 3.02 10.37 2.87
N TRP A 36 3.91 10.85 3.75
CA TRP A 36 4.11 12.28 3.96
C TRP A 36 4.73 13.00 2.75
N PRO A 37 5.71 12.43 2.03
CA PRO A 37 6.11 12.96 0.73
C PRO A 37 4.98 13.01 -0.31
N ILE A 38 4.13 11.98 -0.40
CA ILE A 38 2.97 11.96 -1.30
C ILE A 38 1.98 13.07 -0.95
N GLU A 39 1.65 13.24 0.33
CA GLU A 39 0.73 14.28 0.81
C GLU A 39 1.21 15.69 0.43
N ARG A 40 2.52 15.92 0.49
CA ARG A 40 3.13 17.22 0.15
C ARG A 40 3.36 17.39 -1.35
N SER A 41 3.25 16.33 -2.13
CA SER A 41 3.45 16.36 -3.59
C SER A 41 2.20 16.87 -4.30
N GLN A 42 2.41 17.58 -5.41
CA GLN A 42 1.32 17.92 -6.33
C GLN A 42 1.14 16.89 -7.45
N SER A 43 2.00 15.88 -7.48
CA SER A 43 1.99 14.84 -8.51
C SER A 43 0.96 13.75 -8.26
N PHE A 44 0.54 13.58 -7.00
CA PHE A 44 -0.41 12.55 -6.59
C PHE A 44 -1.60 13.17 -5.86
N ARG A 45 -2.74 12.51 -5.95
CA ARG A 45 -3.93 12.80 -5.15
C ARG A 45 -4.05 11.77 -4.04
N LEU A 46 -3.84 12.20 -2.79
CA LEU A 46 -3.99 11.34 -1.63
C LEU A 46 -5.46 11.22 -1.23
N VAL A 47 -5.91 9.99 -1.05
CA VAL A 47 -7.23 9.64 -0.52
C VAL A 47 -7.02 8.90 0.80
N ASN A 48 -7.35 9.55 1.90
CA ASN A 48 -7.27 8.94 3.23
C ASN A 48 -8.50 8.07 3.49
N VAL A 49 -8.28 6.89 4.03
CA VAL A 49 -9.33 5.94 4.44
C VAL A 49 -9.26 5.64 5.93
N CYS A 50 -10.33 5.12 6.49
CA CYS A 50 -10.39 4.72 7.90
C CYS A 50 -9.96 3.25 8.12
N LYS A 51 -10.06 2.43 7.06
CA LYS A 51 -9.62 1.03 7.03
C LYS A 51 -9.08 0.66 5.65
N GLU A 52 -8.18 -0.29 5.61
CA GLU A 52 -7.53 -0.72 4.38
C GLU A 52 -8.49 -1.46 3.44
N ASP A 53 -9.46 -2.21 3.96
CA ASP A 53 -10.51 -2.86 3.17
C ASP A 53 -11.41 -1.86 2.41
N GLU A 54 -11.66 -0.68 2.99
CA GLU A 54 -12.29 0.44 2.31
C GLU A 54 -11.43 0.90 1.12
N GLY A 55 -10.11 1.00 1.33
CA GLY A 55 -9.15 1.35 0.29
C GLY A 55 -9.15 0.38 -0.89
N VAL A 56 -9.28 -0.93 -0.64
CA VAL A 56 -9.41 -1.94 -1.69
C VAL A 56 -10.62 -1.64 -2.58
N SER A 57 -11.77 -1.36 -1.98
CA SER A 57 -13.01 -1.07 -2.70
C SER A 57 -12.92 0.23 -3.51
N ILE A 58 -12.31 1.27 -2.93
CA ILE A 58 -12.07 2.56 -3.61
C ILE A 58 -11.15 2.37 -4.82
N CYS A 59 -10.01 1.67 -4.67
CA CYS A 59 -9.08 1.41 -5.77
C CYS A 59 -9.72 0.56 -6.87
N ALA A 60 -10.55 -0.42 -6.52
CA ALA A 60 -11.31 -1.19 -7.49
C ALA A 60 -12.27 -0.30 -8.29
N GLY A 61 -13.00 0.60 -7.63
CA GLY A 61 -13.87 1.58 -8.29
C GLY A 61 -13.10 2.54 -9.19
N MET A 62 -11.93 3.01 -8.76
CA MET A 62 -11.04 3.83 -9.59
C MET A 62 -10.57 3.08 -10.83
N SER A 63 -10.18 1.81 -10.67
CA SER A 63 -9.80 0.95 -11.80
C SER A 63 -10.94 0.77 -12.79
N TYR A 64 -12.16 0.57 -12.30
CA TYR A 64 -13.35 0.50 -13.15
C TYR A 64 -13.59 1.81 -13.93
N ALA A 65 -13.26 2.95 -13.32
CA ALA A 65 -13.33 4.28 -13.95
C ALA A 65 -12.08 4.64 -14.78
N GLU A 66 -11.23 3.66 -15.10
CA GLU A 66 -9.98 3.83 -15.87
C GLU A 66 -8.99 4.82 -15.23
N LYS A 67 -9.01 4.91 -13.89
CA LYS A 67 -8.06 5.70 -13.12
C LYS A 67 -6.96 4.82 -12.53
N ARG A 68 -5.73 5.31 -12.58
CA ARG A 68 -4.58 4.61 -12.01
C ARG A 68 -4.42 4.97 -10.54
N ALA A 69 -4.74 4.01 -9.69
CA ALA A 69 -4.66 4.15 -8.24
C ALA A 69 -3.74 3.10 -7.64
N LEU A 70 -3.04 3.48 -6.59
CA LEU A 70 -2.24 2.61 -5.73
C LEU A 70 -2.85 2.58 -4.34
N LEU A 71 -3.08 1.41 -3.79
CA LEU A 71 -3.36 1.22 -2.37
C LEU A 71 -2.05 1.01 -1.62
N LEU A 72 -1.72 1.93 -0.73
CA LEU A 72 -0.54 1.89 0.12
C LEU A 72 -0.95 1.49 1.54
N MET A 73 -0.38 0.40 2.06
CA MET A 73 -0.68 -0.13 3.38
C MET A 73 0.46 -0.97 3.94
N GLN A 74 0.44 -1.21 5.24
CA GLN A 74 1.30 -2.23 5.85
C GLN A 74 0.65 -3.62 5.77
N HIS A 75 1.44 -4.69 6.01
CA HIS A 75 0.96 -6.07 5.88
C HIS A 75 -0.19 -6.42 6.82
N THR A 76 -0.31 -5.78 7.99
CA THR A 76 -1.44 -5.98 8.89
C THR A 76 -2.75 -5.53 8.26
N GLY A 77 -2.74 -4.40 7.54
CA GLY A 77 -3.89 -3.93 6.78
C GLY A 77 -4.22 -4.84 5.59
N PHE A 78 -3.19 -5.40 4.93
CA PHE A 78 -3.40 -6.40 3.90
C PHE A 78 -4.14 -7.64 4.45
N LEU A 79 -3.70 -8.19 5.59
CA LEU A 79 -4.35 -9.33 6.23
C LEU A 79 -5.81 -9.04 6.62
N ASP A 80 -6.07 -7.85 7.14
CA ASP A 80 -7.43 -7.40 7.49
C ASP A 80 -8.33 -7.20 6.25
N SER A 81 -7.73 -7.00 5.08
CA SER A 81 -8.43 -6.74 3.82
C SER A 81 -8.66 -7.98 2.94
N ILE A 82 -8.27 -9.17 3.36
CA ILE A 82 -8.31 -10.39 2.53
C ILE A 82 -9.68 -10.62 1.90
N ASN A 83 -10.76 -10.43 2.65
CA ASN A 83 -12.10 -10.64 2.12
C ASN A 83 -12.48 -9.59 1.04
N ALA A 84 -12.12 -8.33 1.25
CA ALA A 84 -12.35 -7.28 0.25
C ALA A 84 -11.54 -7.55 -1.04
N ILE A 85 -10.28 -7.97 -0.89
CA ILE A 85 -9.42 -8.36 -2.00
C ILE A 85 -10.02 -9.54 -2.77
N ARG A 86 -10.52 -10.55 -2.07
CA ARG A 86 -11.21 -11.69 -2.70
C ARG A 86 -12.42 -11.22 -3.52
N VAL A 87 -13.27 -10.40 -2.93
CA VAL A 87 -14.49 -9.92 -3.61
C VAL A 87 -14.14 -9.06 -4.82
N MET A 88 -13.33 -8.02 -4.63
CA MET A 88 -13.03 -7.08 -5.71
C MET A 88 -12.12 -7.69 -6.78
N GLY A 89 -11.06 -8.39 -6.37
CA GLY A 89 -10.06 -8.96 -7.27
C GLY A 89 -10.50 -10.25 -7.94
N MET A 90 -11.18 -11.16 -7.22
CA MET A 90 -11.52 -12.48 -7.75
C MET A 90 -12.96 -12.55 -8.26
N ASP A 91 -13.95 -12.10 -7.47
CA ASP A 91 -15.36 -12.24 -7.85
C ASP A 91 -15.74 -11.20 -8.93
N TYR A 92 -15.32 -9.93 -8.75
CA TYR A 92 -15.57 -8.87 -9.73
C TYR A 92 -14.45 -8.69 -10.78
N GLN A 93 -13.30 -9.34 -10.59
CA GLN A 93 -12.15 -9.28 -11.50
C GLN A 93 -11.65 -7.86 -11.77
N LEU A 94 -11.74 -6.99 -10.78
CA LEU A 94 -11.23 -5.62 -10.85
C LEU A 94 -9.78 -5.58 -10.37
N PRO A 95 -8.83 -5.07 -11.16
CA PRO A 95 -7.44 -4.97 -10.73
C PRO A 95 -7.29 -3.93 -9.63
N VAL A 96 -6.57 -4.30 -8.57
CA VAL A 96 -6.18 -3.40 -7.48
C VAL A 96 -4.66 -3.48 -7.34
N VAL A 97 -3.99 -2.38 -7.62
CA VAL A 97 -2.55 -2.28 -7.43
C VAL A 97 -2.26 -1.94 -5.97
N MET A 98 -1.44 -2.75 -5.32
CA MET A 98 -1.12 -2.61 -3.90
C MET A 98 0.39 -2.54 -3.68
N MET A 99 0.82 -1.65 -2.79
CA MET A 99 2.17 -1.62 -2.24
C MET A 99 2.06 -1.89 -0.74
N ILE A 100 2.71 -2.98 -0.30
CA ILE A 100 2.55 -3.49 1.06
C ILE A 100 3.89 -3.38 1.79
N GLY A 101 3.93 -2.53 2.81
CA GLY A 101 5.08 -2.41 3.70
C GLY A 101 5.15 -3.57 4.68
N LEU A 102 6.29 -4.25 4.74
CA LEU A 102 6.52 -5.38 5.64
C LEU A 102 7.10 -4.88 6.96
N GLN A 103 6.35 -5.03 8.04
CA GLN A 103 6.78 -4.73 9.40
C GLN A 103 7.31 -6.01 10.07
N GLY A 104 8.34 -5.88 10.87
CA GLY A 104 8.87 -7.00 11.66
C GLY A 104 9.97 -7.81 10.97
N ILE A 105 10.53 -7.27 9.88
CA ILE A 105 11.72 -7.81 9.20
C ILE A 105 12.96 -6.96 9.46
N GLU A 106 12.85 -5.93 10.28
CA GLU A 106 13.95 -5.06 10.65
C GLU A 106 15.03 -5.85 11.43
N LYS A 107 16.28 -5.43 11.27
CA LYS A 107 17.44 -6.15 11.85
C LYS A 107 17.36 -6.36 13.38
N ASP A 108 16.68 -5.47 14.08
CA ASP A 108 16.56 -5.47 15.54
C ASP A 108 15.26 -6.14 16.05
N CYS A 109 14.44 -6.70 15.17
CA CYS A 109 13.24 -7.43 15.56
C CYS A 109 13.57 -8.78 16.18
N ALA A 110 13.01 -9.05 17.37
CA ALA A 110 13.17 -10.36 18.00
C ALA A 110 12.45 -11.45 17.17
N PRO A 111 13.02 -12.67 17.07
CA PRO A 111 12.41 -13.77 16.31
C PRO A 111 11.01 -14.18 16.78
N THR A 112 10.64 -13.79 18.00
CA THR A 112 9.34 -14.07 18.63
C THR A 112 8.33 -12.94 18.48
N ASP A 113 8.68 -11.84 17.79
CA ASP A 113 7.76 -10.73 17.58
C ASP A 113 6.55 -11.19 16.73
N SER A 114 5.35 -10.88 17.21
CA SER A 114 4.09 -11.23 16.52
C SER A 114 4.00 -10.61 15.11
N LYS A 115 4.67 -9.50 14.87
CA LYS A 115 4.75 -8.85 13.57
C LYS A 115 5.44 -9.72 12.52
N GLN A 116 6.48 -10.47 12.90
CA GLN A 116 7.15 -11.41 12.00
C GLN A 116 6.24 -12.59 11.61
N ASN A 117 5.34 -13.00 12.49
CA ASN A 117 4.37 -14.03 12.16
C ASN A 117 3.39 -13.58 11.08
N GLY A 118 2.99 -12.31 11.07
CA GLY A 118 2.21 -11.71 10.00
C GLY A 118 2.93 -11.74 8.65
N VAL A 119 4.21 -11.41 8.63
CA VAL A 119 5.04 -11.43 7.40
C VAL A 119 5.15 -12.84 6.80
N ARG A 120 5.16 -13.89 7.63
CA ARG A 120 5.23 -15.28 7.16
C ARG A 120 3.95 -15.78 6.50
N ILE A 121 2.85 -15.10 6.70
CA ILE A 121 1.54 -15.46 6.11
C ILE A 121 1.36 -14.77 4.74
N VAL A 122 1.92 -13.58 4.59
CA VAL A 122 1.91 -12.79 3.35
C VAL A 122 3.00 -13.25 2.41
#